data_8a1a1d18cf92f1dcb32b7ddfd4377f2d
#
_entry.id   8a1a1d18cf92f1dcb32b7ddfd4377f2d
#
_cell.length_a   1.000
_cell.length_b   1.000
_cell.length_c   1.000
_cell.angle_alpha   90.00
_cell.angle_beta   90.00
_cell.angle_gamma   90.00
#
_symmetry.space_group_name_H-M   'P 1'
#
loop_
_entity.id
_entity.type
_entity.pdbx_description
1 polymer ?
#
loop_
_entity_poly.entity_id
_entity_poly.type
_entity_poly.pdbx_seq_one_letter_code
_entity_poly.pdbx_strand_id
1 'polypeptide(L)'
;MNKIKVMIVDDSAVVRQVLTSYLEASKEVEIIGAASDPIFAIEKMQKEWPDVIILDVEMPRMDGITFLRKIMSQRPTPVIICSTLTEKGAETTMEALAAGAVSIITKPKAGLKSFMTESADDLVQHIKAAAKANVRKILHHDPQPTLKTPAKLTADAVLAPKPAAMAQTTEKIVAIGTSTGGTQALERVLTALPRVCPGIVIVQHMPENFTAAFAARLNQLCAIEVKEAAKGDRVVMGRALIAPGGKHMVLKRSGAQYFVDVIDGPPVSRHKPSVNVLFRSVAQSAGKNALGIIMTGMGDDGAQGMKEMHDVGASTVAQDERSCVVYGMPKEAVKLGGVNKSISLDAMATEIQNYGAMHR
;
A
#
# COMPACT_ATOMS: atom_id res chain seq x y z
N MET A 1 20.74 19.24 2.21
CA MET A 1 19.31 18.92 2.18
C MET A 1 18.78 19.07 3.59
N ASN A 2 17.63 19.68 3.79
CA ASN A 2 17.00 19.73 5.12
C ASN A 2 16.60 18.30 5.52
N LYS A 3 16.88 17.93 6.77
CA LYS A 3 16.43 16.64 7.32
C LYS A 3 14.91 16.67 7.53
N ILE A 4 14.28 15.50 7.40
CA ILE A 4 12.84 15.34 7.68
C ILE A 4 12.63 15.37 9.19
N LYS A 5 11.84 16.31 9.67
CA LYS A 5 11.52 16.49 11.10
C LYS A 5 10.45 15.49 11.53
N VAL A 6 10.77 14.66 12.50
CA VAL A 6 9.88 13.59 12.98
C VAL A 6 9.54 13.79 14.45
N MET A 7 8.25 13.67 14.79
CA MET A 7 7.74 13.56 16.16
C MET A 7 7.33 12.10 16.41
N ILE A 8 7.76 11.53 17.54
CA ILE A 8 7.36 10.19 17.98
C ILE A 8 6.37 10.33 19.14
N VAL A 9 5.21 9.68 19.04
CA VAL A 9 4.18 9.67 20.07
C VAL A 9 3.78 8.23 20.36
N ASP A 10 4.21 7.72 21.51
CA ASP A 10 4.01 6.32 21.94
C ASP A 10 4.09 6.27 23.46
N ASP A 11 3.25 5.52 24.17
CA ASP A 11 3.27 5.44 25.62
C ASP A 11 4.45 4.62 26.16
N SER A 12 4.95 3.67 25.38
CA SER A 12 6.09 2.81 25.72
C SER A 12 7.42 3.57 25.65
N ALA A 13 8.08 3.75 26.77
CA ALA A 13 9.41 4.36 26.81
C ALA A 13 10.44 3.57 25.98
N VAL A 14 10.31 2.24 25.95
CA VAL A 14 11.20 1.36 25.18
C VAL A 14 11.01 1.59 23.67
N VAL A 15 9.78 1.66 23.19
CA VAL A 15 9.49 1.92 21.78
C VAL A 15 10.05 3.29 21.38
N ARG A 16 9.78 4.34 22.18
CA ARG A 16 10.32 5.68 21.91
C ARG A 16 11.85 5.67 21.83
N GLN A 17 12.52 5.02 22.76
CA GLN A 17 13.99 4.94 22.79
C GLN A 17 14.53 4.20 21.57
N VAL A 18 13.94 3.06 21.22
CA VAL A 18 14.35 2.25 20.06
C VAL A 18 14.19 3.05 18.77
N LEU A 19 13.02 3.65 18.54
CA LEU A 19 12.76 4.45 17.34
C LEU A 19 13.68 5.67 17.27
N THR A 20 13.90 6.37 18.40
CA THR A 20 14.80 7.54 18.47
C THR A 20 16.22 7.13 18.12
N SER A 21 16.79 6.15 18.83
CA SER A 21 18.17 5.69 18.60
C SER A 21 18.40 5.24 17.17
N TYR A 22 17.39 4.60 16.58
CA TYR A 22 17.44 4.12 15.21
C TYR A 22 17.42 5.29 14.19
N LEU A 23 16.48 6.22 14.36
CA LEU A 23 16.31 7.32 13.43
C LEU A 23 17.43 8.36 13.50
N GLU A 24 18.05 8.55 14.68
CA GLU A 24 19.22 9.40 14.85
C GLU A 24 20.45 8.92 14.07
N ALA A 25 20.55 7.62 13.80
CA ALA A 25 21.61 7.08 12.93
C ALA A 25 21.42 7.48 11.46
N SER A 26 20.23 7.92 11.06
CA SER A 26 19.94 8.35 9.69
C SER A 26 20.41 9.79 9.44
N LYS A 27 21.10 10.01 8.33
CA LYS A 27 21.46 11.36 7.88
C LYS A 27 20.28 12.17 7.31
N GLU A 28 19.15 11.51 7.05
CA GLU A 28 18.00 12.08 6.33
C GLU A 28 16.87 12.52 7.28
N VAL A 29 16.89 12.07 8.54
CA VAL A 29 15.83 12.30 9.54
C VAL A 29 16.38 13.10 10.72
N GLU A 30 15.54 13.92 11.33
CA GLU A 30 15.79 14.66 12.56
C GLU A 30 14.62 14.43 13.53
N ILE A 31 14.91 13.94 14.71
CA ILE A 31 13.89 13.77 15.76
C ILE A 31 13.74 15.08 16.52
N ILE A 32 12.65 15.80 16.30
CA ILE A 32 12.35 17.05 17.00
C ILE A 32 11.71 16.83 18.37
N GLY A 33 11.24 15.62 18.63
CA GLY A 33 10.70 15.26 19.93
C GLY A 33 10.15 13.83 20.00
N ALA A 34 10.10 13.33 21.23
CA ALA A 34 9.40 12.11 21.59
C ALA A 34 8.47 12.41 22.78
N ALA A 35 7.23 11.97 22.74
CA ALA A 35 6.20 12.21 23.74
C ALA A 35 5.51 10.91 24.15
N SER A 36 5.14 10.82 25.44
CA SER A 36 4.44 9.64 25.98
C SER A 36 2.92 9.67 25.74
N ASP A 37 2.40 10.80 25.30
CA ASP A 37 0.98 10.97 24.97
C ASP A 37 0.76 12.23 24.10
N PRO A 38 -0.45 12.37 23.52
CA PRO A 38 -0.80 13.48 22.66
C PRO A 38 -0.71 14.87 23.28
N ILE A 39 -0.90 15.02 24.60
CA ILE A 39 -0.87 16.32 25.27
C ILE A 39 0.56 16.85 25.25
N PHE A 40 1.52 16.05 25.68
CA PHE A 40 2.94 16.42 25.61
C PHE A 40 3.45 16.56 24.17
N ALA A 41 2.88 15.78 23.23
CA ALA A 41 3.20 15.96 21.81
C ALA A 41 2.79 17.34 21.31
N ILE A 42 1.56 17.82 21.62
CA ILE A 42 1.08 19.14 21.23
C ILE A 42 1.96 20.24 21.77
N GLU A 43 2.36 20.18 23.06
CA GLU A 43 3.24 21.18 23.66
C GLU A 43 4.59 21.29 22.95
N LYS A 44 5.18 20.15 22.58
CA LYS A 44 6.43 20.13 21.82
C LYS A 44 6.25 20.65 20.40
N MET A 45 5.17 20.24 19.72
CA MET A 45 4.85 20.64 18.35
C MET A 45 4.55 22.14 18.22
N GLN A 46 4.07 22.81 19.30
CA GLN A 46 3.92 24.26 19.32
C GLN A 46 5.24 25.00 19.16
N LYS A 47 6.36 24.43 19.64
CA LYS A 47 7.70 25.01 19.52
C LYS A 47 8.28 24.77 18.13
N GLU A 48 8.11 23.56 17.62
CA GLU A 48 8.58 23.16 16.31
C GLU A 48 7.66 22.09 15.72
N TRP A 49 7.11 22.37 14.51
CA TRP A 49 6.14 21.47 13.88
C TRP A 49 6.85 20.37 13.06
N PRO A 50 6.46 19.08 13.21
CA PRO A 50 7.07 17.99 12.46
C PRO A 50 6.58 17.94 11.00
N ASP A 51 7.41 17.36 10.13
CA ASP A 51 7.03 16.95 8.78
C ASP A 51 6.27 15.63 8.78
N VAL A 52 6.55 14.74 9.76
CA VAL A 52 5.92 13.42 9.92
C VAL A 52 5.74 13.13 11.41
N ILE A 53 4.63 12.52 11.76
CA ILE A 53 4.35 11.99 13.10
C ILE A 53 4.34 10.47 13.03
N ILE A 54 5.11 9.80 13.90
CA ILE A 54 4.95 8.37 14.20
C ILE A 54 4.07 8.27 15.43
N LEU A 55 2.92 7.62 15.29
CA LEU A 55 1.85 7.64 16.28
C LEU A 55 1.44 6.23 16.69
N ASP A 56 1.50 5.95 17.97
CA ASP A 56 0.76 4.83 18.56
C ASP A 56 -0.74 5.15 18.67
N VAL A 57 -1.58 4.18 18.40
CA VAL A 57 -3.04 4.33 18.53
C VAL A 57 -3.56 3.81 19.88
N GLU A 58 -2.82 2.92 20.53
CA GLU A 58 -3.21 2.30 21.80
C GLU A 58 -2.55 3.00 23.00
N MET A 59 -2.96 4.24 23.31
CA MET A 59 -2.42 5.02 24.41
C MET A 59 -3.46 5.32 25.49
N PRO A 60 -3.06 5.41 26.79
CA PRO A 60 -3.94 5.89 27.84
C PRO A 60 -4.20 7.41 27.75
N ARG A 61 -5.28 7.88 28.38
CA ARG A 61 -5.73 9.29 28.50
C ARG A 61 -6.35 9.86 27.24
N MET A 62 -5.63 10.05 26.16
CA MET A 62 -6.17 10.43 24.84
C MET A 62 -5.75 9.37 23.86
N ASP A 63 -6.74 8.72 23.22
CA ASP A 63 -6.44 7.72 22.21
C ASP A 63 -5.82 8.36 20.96
N GLY A 64 -4.97 7.59 20.27
CA GLY A 64 -4.24 8.08 19.11
C GLY A 64 -5.15 8.47 17.94
N ILE A 65 -6.34 7.89 17.82
CA ILE A 65 -7.30 8.20 16.75
C ILE A 65 -7.90 9.60 16.96
N THR A 66 -8.27 9.94 18.18
CA THR A 66 -8.75 11.29 18.54
C THR A 66 -7.68 12.34 18.27
N PHE A 67 -6.42 12.04 18.62
CA PHE A 67 -5.29 12.92 18.31
C PHE A 67 -5.10 13.06 16.79
N LEU A 68 -5.10 11.96 16.06
CA LEU A 68 -4.99 11.96 14.61
C LEU A 68 -6.07 12.83 13.94
N ARG A 69 -7.34 12.65 14.32
CA ARG A 69 -8.45 13.46 13.81
C ARG A 69 -8.24 14.95 14.08
N LYS A 70 -7.73 15.29 15.28
CA LYS A 70 -7.41 16.69 15.65
C LYS A 70 -6.30 17.26 14.76
N ILE A 71 -5.21 16.52 14.53
CA ILE A 71 -4.13 16.94 13.64
C ILE A 71 -4.65 17.12 12.21
N MET A 72 -5.41 16.15 11.70
CA MET A 72 -5.94 16.20 10.34
C MET A 72 -6.93 17.36 10.12
N SER A 73 -7.70 17.75 11.14
CA SER A 73 -8.63 18.87 11.04
C SER A 73 -7.99 20.25 11.19
N GLN A 74 -6.96 20.38 12.05
CA GLN A 74 -6.38 21.69 12.40
C GLN A 74 -5.16 22.04 11.53
N ARG A 75 -4.24 21.12 11.41
CA ARG A 75 -3.02 21.25 10.60
C ARG A 75 -2.63 19.89 10.04
N PRO A 76 -3.23 19.50 8.90
CA PRO A 76 -2.98 18.19 8.28
C PRO A 76 -1.49 17.89 8.14
N THR A 77 -1.03 16.88 8.85
CA THR A 77 0.37 16.45 8.90
C THR A 77 0.42 14.95 8.63
N PRO A 78 1.35 14.45 7.82
CA PRO A 78 1.50 13.02 7.57
C PRO A 78 1.71 12.22 8.86
N VAL A 79 0.87 11.21 9.08
CA VAL A 79 0.95 10.32 10.25
C VAL A 79 1.20 8.90 9.80
N ILE A 80 2.21 8.27 10.38
CA ILE A 80 2.51 6.84 10.28
C ILE A 80 2.05 6.19 11.57
N ILE A 81 1.17 5.20 11.47
CA ILE A 81 0.75 4.43 12.64
C ILE A 81 1.81 3.40 13.00
N CYS A 82 2.21 3.38 14.27
CA CYS A 82 3.09 2.37 14.85
C CYS A 82 2.23 1.47 15.74
N SER A 83 1.92 0.25 15.30
CA SER A 83 0.94 -0.61 15.96
C SER A 83 1.50 -2.00 16.27
N THR A 84 0.88 -2.66 17.24
CA THR A 84 1.16 -4.07 17.57
C THR A 84 0.52 -5.02 16.56
N LEU A 85 1.07 -6.25 16.45
CA LEU A 85 0.53 -7.30 15.57
C LEU A 85 -0.63 -8.08 16.20
N THR A 86 -1.39 -7.48 17.11
CA THR A 86 -2.57 -8.10 17.72
C THR A 86 -3.81 -7.86 16.85
N GLU A 87 -4.83 -8.73 16.96
CA GLU A 87 -6.09 -8.53 16.25
C GLU A 87 -6.74 -7.19 16.60
N LYS A 88 -6.78 -6.85 17.90
CA LYS A 88 -7.28 -5.56 18.37
C LYS A 88 -6.49 -4.38 17.81
N GLY A 89 -5.16 -4.47 17.82
CA GLY A 89 -4.28 -3.45 17.24
C GLY A 89 -4.52 -3.29 15.72
N ALA A 90 -4.83 -4.37 15.02
CA ALA A 90 -5.15 -4.32 13.59
C ALA A 90 -6.48 -3.59 13.32
N GLU A 91 -7.54 -3.85 14.10
CA GLU A 91 -8.83 -3.14 13.97
C GLU A 91 -8.68 -1.64 14.23
N THR A 92 -8.04 -1.27 15.34
CA THR A 92 -7.77 0.15 15.69
C THR A 92 -6.91 0.83 14.62
N THR A 93 -5.97 0.11 14.02
CA THR A 93 -5.14 0.60 12.92
C THR A 93 -5.96 0.87 11.66
N MET A 94 -6.96 0.03 11.36
CA MET A 94 -7.88 0.29 10.23
C MET A 94 -8.71 1.55 10.44
N GLU A 95 -9.14 1.84 11.68
CA GLU A 95 -9.82 3.10 12.01
C GLU A 95 -8.90 4.30 11.84
N ALA A 96 -7.63 4.18 12.25
CA ALA A 96 -6.66 5.25 12.08
C ALA A 96 -6.36 5.53 10.59
N LEU A 97 -6.27 4.50 9.75
CA LEU A 97 -6.15 4.69 8.30
C LEU A 97 -7.38 5.41 7.72
N ALA A 98 -8.58 5.04 8.14
CA ALA A 98 -9.81 5.72 7.75
C ALA A 98 -9.86 7.18 8.24
N ALA A 99 -9.22 7.49 9.37
CA ALA A 99 -9.09 8.84 9.92
C ALA A 99 -8.00 9.69 9.24
N GLY A 100 -7.27 9.12 8.25
CA GLY A 100 -6.33 9.87 7.42
C GLY A 100 -4.85 9.55 7.65
N ALA A 101 -4.49 8.52 8.41
CA ALA A 101 -3.11 8.05 8.49
C ALA A 101 -2.64 7.54 7.11
N VAL A 102 -1.38 7.82 6.77
CA VAL A 102 -0.85 7.55 5.42
C VAL A 102 -0.18 6.20 5.28
N SER A 103 0.30 5.62 6.37
CA SER A 103 1.02 4.34 6.38
C SER A 103 0.97 3.67 7.76
N ILE A 104 1.38 2.40 7.80
CA ILE A 104 1.47 1.59 9.02
C ILE A 104 2.87 1.00 9.10
N ILE A 105 3.41 0.96 10.31
CA ILE A 105 4.59 0.18 10.68
C ILE A 105 4.26 -0.68 11.89
N THR A 106 4.94 -1.80 12.04
CA THR A 106 4.81 -2.65 13.23
C THR A 106 5.72 -2.13 14.34
N LYS A 107 5.22 -2.17 15.58
CA LYS A 107 6.06 -1.86 16.76
C LYS A 107 7.26 -2.79 16.82
N PRO A 108 8.46 -2.27 17.13
CA PRO A 108 9.63 -3.11 17.32
C PRO A 108 9.37 -4.13 18.45
N LYS A 109 9.50 -5.42 18.13
CA LYS A 109 9.48 -6.48 19.14
C LYS A 109 10.75 -6.34 20.02
N ALA A 110 10.63 -6.64 21.31
CA ALA A 110 11.73 -6.54 22.26
C ALA A 110 12.99 -7.26 21.75
N GLY A 111 14.04 -6.47 21.44
CA GLY A 111 15.32 -6.95 20.94
C GLY A 111 15.91 -5.98 19.91
N LEU A 112 16.76 -5.04 20.37
CA LEU A 112 17.38 -4.00 19.54
C LEU A 112 18.08 -4.57 18.27
N LYS A 113 18.66 -5.78 18.37
CA LYS A 113 19.45 -6.39 17.28
C LYS A 113 18.63 -6.91 16.11
N SER A 114 17.45 -7.50 16.33
CA SER A 114 16.63 -8.04 15.25
C SER A 114 15.88 -6.94 14.46
N PHE A 115 15.44 -5.89 15.16
CA PHE A 115 14.81 -4.75 14.51
C PHE A 115 15.81 -3.95 13.66
N MET A 116 17.07 -3.85 14.11
CA MET A 116 18.13 -3.14 13.39
C MET A 116 18.56 -3.81 12.07
N THR A 117 18.32 -5.11 11.90
CA THR A 117 18.76 -5.85 10.69
C THR A 117 17.68 -6.01 9.63
N GLU A 118 16.40 -6.04 9.99
CA GLU A 118 15.33 -6.41 9.06
C GLU A 118 14.36 -5.26 8.71
N SER A 119 14.20 -4.28 9.61
CA SER A 119 13.14 -3.24 9.46
C SER A 119 13.69 -1.82 9.30
N ALA A 120 14.98 -1.69 9.34
CA ALA A 120 15.66 -0.41 9.46
C ALA A 120 15.52 0.47 8.22
N ASP A 121 15.93 -0.01 7.07
CA ASP A 121 15.82 0.73 5.81
C ASP A 121 14.35 1.00 5.45
N ASP A 122 13.45 0.15 5.90
CA ASP A 122 12.02 0.24 5.62
C ASP A 122 11.38 1.42 6.37
N LEU A 123 11.70 1.63 7.67
CA LEU A 123 11.17 2.75 8.45
C LEU A 123 11.54 4.12 7.86
N VAL A 124 12.80 4.30 7.47
CA VAL A 124 13.25 5.55 6.83
C VAL A 124 12.52 5.75 5.48
N GLN A 125 12.26 4.69 4.72
CA GLN A 125 11.48 4.78 3.50
C GLN A 125 10.02 5.16 3.77
N HIS A 126 9.39 4.59 4.80
CA HIS A 126 8.04 5.00 5.24
C HIS A 126 7.99 6.48 5.62
N ILE A 127 8.98 6.98 6.37
CA ILE A 127 9.06 8.40 6.73
C ILE A 127 9.24 9.28 5.48
N LYS A 128 10.11 8.88 4.54
CA LYS A 128 10.31 9.60 3.28
C LYS A 128 9.06 9.59 2.40
N ALA A 129 8.32 8.50 2.39
CA ALA A 129 7.03 8.40 1.71
C ALA A 129 6.00 9.33 2.36
N ALA A 130 5.88 9.26 3.68
CA ALA A 130 4.96 10.10 4.44
C ALA A 130 5.28 11.58 4.30
N ALA A 131 6.54 12.00 4.41
CA ALA A 131 6.95 13.39 4.22
C ALA A 131 6.60 13.97 2.84
N LYS A 132 6.49 13.10 1.83
CA LYS A 132 6.05 13.48 0.48
C LYS A 132 4.55 13.35 0.27
N ALA A 133 3.84 12.72 1.22
CA ALA A 133 2.42 12.51 1.11
C ALA A 133 1.67 13.83 1.21
N ASN A 134 0.83 14.10 0.22
CA ASN A 134 -0.07 15.22 0.31
C ASN A 134 -1.34 14.82 1.09
N VAL A 135 -1.29 14.92 2.42
CA VAL A 135 -2.43 14.57 3.29
C VAL A 135 -3.66 15.45 3.05
N ARG A 136 -3.49 16.64 2.48
CA ARG A 136 -4.63 17.46 2.04
C ARG A 136 -5.40 16.77 0.90
N LYS A 137 -4.77 15.88 0.15
CA LYS A 137 -5.43 15.06 -0.87
C LYS A 137 -6.18 13.87 -0.30
N ILE A 138 -5.82 13.39 0.88
CA ILE A 138 -6.70 12.49 1.65
C ILE A 138 -7.98 13.26 2.00
N LEU A 139 -7.86 14.57 2.22
CA LEU A 139 -8.96 15.47 2.54
C LEU A 139 -9.42 16.28 1.30
N HIS A 140 -8.53 16.73 0.42
CA HIS A 140 -8.74 17.42 -0.87
C HIS A 140 -7.42 17.46 -1.67
N HIS A 141 -7.47 17.45 -2.99
CA HIS A 141 -6.35 17.30 -3.94
C HIS A 141 -5.34 18.45 -4.07
N ASP A 142 -4.03 18.22 -4.17
CA ASP A 142 -3.02 18.58 -5.20
C ASP A 142 -1.50 18.42 -4.82
N PRO A 143 -0.50 18.40 -5.78
CA PRO A 143 0.71 17.56 -5.74
C PRO A 143 2.11 18.20 -5.58
N GLN A 144 3.19 17.39 -5.32
CA GLN A 144 4.53 17.23 -5.97
C GLN A 144 5.71 16.86 -5.03
N PRO A 145 7.01 16.68 -5.49
CA PRO A 145 7.66 15.58 -6.22
C PRO A 145 8.86 14.83 -5.55
N THR A 146 9.52 13.96 -6.24
CA THR A 146 10.42 12.79 -6.10
C THR A 146 11.83 12.88 -5.49
N LEU A 147 12.44 11.68 -5.05
CA LEU A 147 13.89 11.37 -4.92
C LEU A 147 14.23 9.86 -5.00
N LYS A 148 15.53 9.49 -5.24
CA LYS A 148 16.09 8.19 -5.69
C LYS A 148 16.65 7.27 -4.59
N THR A 149 16.73 5.94 -4.83
CA THR A 149 17.14 4.88 -3.87
C THR A 149 17.96 3.71 -4.49
N PRO A 150 18.70 2.87 -3.71
CA PRO A 150 19.66 1.85 -4.15
C PRO A 150 19.07 0.50 -4.68
N ALA A 151 19.93 -0.42 -5.15
CA ALA A 151 19.62 -1.63 -5.91
C ALA A 151 18.60 -2.60 -5.25
N LYS A 152 17.71 -3.18 -6.07
CA LYS A 152 16.57 -4.01 -5.69
C LYS A 152 16.61 -5.37 -6.37
N LEU A 153 16.10 -6.42 -5.70
CA LEU A 153 15.77 -7.67 -6.35
C LEU A 153 14.59 -7.49 -7.29
N THR A 154 14.64 -8.14 -8.45
CA THR A 154 13.56 -8.17 -9.43
C THR A 154 12.60 -9.33 -9.16
N ALA A 155 11.47 -9.37 -9.87
CA ALA A 155 10.52 -10.47 -9.80
C ALA A 155 11.14 -11.82 -10.20
N ASP A 156 12.28 -11.85 -10.90
CA ASP A 156 13.03 -13.06 -11.25
C ASP A 156 13.48 -13.86 -10.03
N ALA A 157 13.64 -13.21 -8.88
CA ALA A 157 13.99 -13.88 -7.61
C ALA A 157 12.90 -14.83 -7.11
N VAL A 158 11.63 -14.62 -7.55
CA VAL A 158 10.46 -15.41 -7.14
C VAL A 158 9.83 -16.15 -8.31
N LEU A 159 9.81 -15.54 -9.50
CA LEU A 159 9.15 -16.03 -10.70
C LEU A 159 10.02 -15.81 -11.94
N ALA A 160 10.47 -16.90 -12.57
CA ALA A 160 11.21 -16.82 -13.82
C ALA A 160 10.32 -16.24 -14.95
N PRO A 161 10.91 -15.46 -15.90
CA PRO A 161 10.21 -15.04 -17.10
C PRO A 161 9.73 -16.24 -17.90
N LYS A 162 8.46 -16.24 -18.33
CA LYS A 162 7.87 -17.27 -19.19
C LYS A 162 7.18 -16.62 -20.39
N PRO A 163 7.03 -17.31 -21.53
CA PRO A 163 6.22 -16.83 -22.65
C PRO A 163 4.79 -16.54 -22.23
N ALA A 164 4.16 -15.58 -22.93
CA ALA A 164 2.80 -15.15 -22.65
C ALA A 164 1.76 -16.25 -22.86
N ALA A 165 0.66 -16.18 -22.13
CA ALA A 165 -0.51 -17.07 -22.32
C ALA A 165 -1.12 -16.90 -23.72
N MET A 166 -1.26 -18.01 -24.45
CA MET A 166 -1.67 -17.98 -25.87
C MET A 166 -3.18 -18.09 -26.11
N ALA A 167 -4.03 -18.36 -25.11
CA ALA A 167 -5.46 -18.58 -25.30
C ALA A 167 -6.31 -17.51 -24.60
N GLN A 168 -7.21 -16.88 -25.35
CA GLN A 168 -8.25 -16.01 -24.81
C GLN A 168 -9.26 -16.84 -24.03
N THR A 169 -9.76 -16.31 -22.91
CA THR A 169 -10.88 -16.85 -22.13
C THR A 169 -11.98 -15.81 -22.01
N THR A 170 -13.18 -16.24 -21.68
CA THR A 170 -14.31 -15.34 -21.39
C THR A 170 -14.19 -14.68 -19.99
N GLU A 171 -13.40 -15.27 -19.09
CA GLU A 171 -13.16 -14.70 -17.76
C GLU A 171 -12.12 -13.57 -17.84
N LYS A 172 -12.49 -12.38 -17.41
CA LYS A 172 -11.62 -11.20 -17.31
C LYS A 172 -11.18 -10.98 -15.89
N ILE A 173 -9.96 -10.49 -15.72
CA ILE A 173 -9.32 -10.25 -14.44
C ILE A 173 -8.81 -8.83 -14.35
N VAL A 174 -8.93 -8.25 -13.15
CA VAL A 174 -8.31 -6.98 -12.80
C VAL A 174 -7.21 -7.23 -11.76
N ALA A 175 -6.02 -6.72 -12.00
CA ALA A 175 -4.92 -6.75 -11.05
C ALA A 175 -4.62 -5.33 -10.58
N ILE A 176 -4.59 -5.10 -9.27
CA ILE A 176 -4.36 -3.77 -8.68
C ILE A 176 -3.14 -3.82 -7.78
N GLY A 177 -2.23 -2.84 -7.96
CA GLY A 177 -1.06 -2.63 -7.11
C GLY A 177 -1.06 -1.26 -6.48
N THR A 178 -0.81 -1.18 -5.17
CA THR A 178 -0.86 0.07 -4.41
C THR A 178 -0.04 0.01 -3.11
N SER A 179 0.26 1.19 -2.52
CA SER A 179 1.07 1.30 -1.31
C SER A 179 0.61 2.48 -0.43
N THR A 180 1.45 3.48 -0.19
CA THR A 180 1.13 4.67 0.62
C THR A 180 -0.09 5.42 0.08
N GLY A 181 -1.11 5.64 0.89
CA GLY A 181 -2.40 6.18 0.49
C GLY A 181 -3.30 5.18 -0.25
N GLY A 182 -2.83 3.93 -0.41
CA GLY A 182 -3.54 2.89 -1.14
C GLY A 182 -4.77 2.35 -0.42
N THR A 183 -4.77 2.35 0.88
CA THR A 183 -5.93 1.86 1.66
C THR A 183 -7.17 2.69 1.42
N GLN A 184 -7.05 4.02 1.44
CA GLN A 184 -8.13 4.95 1.12
C GLN A 184 -8.50 4.88 -0.36
N ALA A 185 -7.51 4.77 -1.25
CA ALA A 185 -7.75 4.66 -2.68
C ALA A 185 -8.52 3.37 -3.02
N LEU A 186 -8.14 2.23 -2.44
CA LEU A 186 -8.84 0.96 -2.59
C LEU A 186 -10.27 1.02 -2.02
N GLU A 187 -10.46 1.58 -0.83
CA GLU A 187 -11.79 1.74 -0.24
C GLU A 187 -12.69 2.52 -1.20
N ARG A 188 -12.22 3.67 -1.75
CA ARG A 188 -12.98 4.50 -2.69
C ARG A 188 -13.32 3.77 -4.00
N VAL A 189 -12.38 3.02 -4.56
CA VAL A 189 -12.60 2.28 -5.82
C VAL A 189 -13.54 1.10 -5.61
N LEU A 190 -13.29 0.27 -4.58
CA LEU A 190 -14.03 -0.98 -4.38
C LEU A 190 -15.46 -0.75 -3.90
N THR A 191 -15.70 0.28 -3.06
CA THR A 191 -17.07 0.65 -2.61
C THR A 191 -17.95 1.16 -3.76
N ALA A 192 -17.35 1.70 -4.83
CA ALA A 192 -18.08 2.17 -6.01
C ALA A 192 -18.37 1.04 -7.03
N LEU A 193 -17.87 -0.19 -6.82
CA LEU A 193 -18.10 -1.30 -7.73
C LEU A 193 -19.45 -1.99 -7.46
N PRO A 194 -20.22 -2.33 -8.50
CA PRO A 194 -21.42 -3.14 -8.39
C PRO A 194 -21.05 -4.62 -8.13
N ARG A 195 -22.02 -5.41 -7.64
CA ARG A 195 -21.84 -6.86 -7.42
C ARG A 195 -21.36 -7.61 -8.66
N VAL A 196 -21.69 -7.15 -9.84
CA VAL A 196 -21.30 -7.74 -11.12
C VAL A 196 -20.13 -6.93 -11.69
N CYS A 197 -18.92 -7.28 -11.31
CA CYS A 197 -17.67 -6.75 -11.87
C CYS A 197 -16.68 -7.90 -12.11
N PRO A 198 -15.62 -7.71 -12.92
CA PRO A 198 -14.56 -8.72 -13.06
C PRO A 198 -13.98 -9.15 -11.72
N GLY A 199 -13.41 -10.36 -11.66
CA GLY A 199 -12.64 -10.81 -10.51
C GLY A 199 -11.38 -9.95 -10.33
N ILE A 200 -11.05 -9.59 -9.09
CA ILE A 200 -9.99 -8.64 -8.77
C ILE A 200 -8.94 -9.32 -7.89
N VAL A 201 -7.66 -9.10 -8.19
CA VAL A 201 -6.53 -9.52 -7.37
C VAL A 201 -5.71 -8.28 -6.98
N ILE A 202 -5.37 -8.12 -5.70
CA ILE A 202 -4.84 -6.87 -5.16
C ILE A 202 -3.57 -7.15 -4.36
N VAL A 203 -2.53 -6.36 -4.61
CA VAL A 203 -1.42 -6.18 -3.67
C VAL A 203 -1.49 -4.75 -3.11
N GLN A 204 -1.68 -4.65 -1.81
CA GLN A 204 -1.44 -3.49 -0.99
C GLN A 204 -0.20 -3.76 -0.14
N HIS A 205 0.81 -2.90 -0.21
CA HIS A 205 1.95 -3.02 0.69
C HIS A 205 1.50 -2.77 2.12
N MET A 206 1.46 -3.85 2.89
CA MET A 206 0.96 -3.85 4.26
C MET A 206 1.64 -4.98 5.04
N PRO A 207 2.01 -4.77 6.32
CA PRO A 207 2.59 -5.83 7.12
C PRO A 207 1.65 -7.01 7.34
N GLU A 208 2.23 -8.15 7.72
CA GLU A 208 1.50 -9.35 8.11
C GLU A 208 0.45 -9.04 9.21
N ASN A 209 -0.66 -9.74 9.20
CA ASN A 209 -1.85 -9.60 10.07
C ASN A 209 -2.72 -8.35 9.86
N PHE A 210 -2.24 -7.30 9.18
CA PHE A 210 -3.09 -6.15 8.86
C PHE A 210 -3.92 -6.36 7.60
N THR A 211 -3.47 -7.21 6.69
CA THR A 211 -4.16 -7.49 5.41
C THR A 211 -5.50 -8.20 5.63
N ALA A 212 -5.59 -9.09 6.60
CA ALA A 212 -6.84 -9.76 6.97
C ALA A 212 -7.88 -8.77 7.54
N ALA A 213 -7.47 -7.90 8.47
CA ALA A 213 -8.34 -6.87 9.03
C ALA A 213 -8.79 -5.85 7.95
N PHE A 214 -7.89 -5.49 7.04
CA PHE A 214 -8.20 -4.61 5.91
C PHE A 214 -9.22 -5.26 4.96
N ALA A 215 -9.03 -6.52 4.60
CA ALA A 215 -9.97 -7.27 3.77
C ALA A 215 -11.35 -7.38 4.44
N ALA A 216 -11.41 -7.71 5.73
CA ALA A 216 -12.65 -7.80 6.49
C ALA A 216 -13.39 -6.46 6.53
N ARG A 217 -12.69 -5.34 6.77
CA ARG A 217 -13.26 -3.99 6.72
C ARG A 217 -13.83 -3.67 5.34
N LEU A 218 -13.09 -3.90 4.27
CA LEU A 218 -13.57 -3.63 2.91
C LEU A 218 -14.77 -4.51 2.56
N ASN A 219 -14.81 -5.76 3.02
CA ASN A 219 -15.95 -6.66 2.81
C ASN A 219 -17.24 -6.14 3.45
N GLN A 220 -17.15 -5.41 4.57
CA GLN A 220 -18.31 -4.76 5.21
C GLN A 220 -18.80 -3.54 4.44
N LEU A 221 -17.92 -2.84 3.72
CA LEU A 221 -18.20 -1.58 3.04
C LEU A 221 -18.61 -1.76 1.57
N CYS A 222 -18.18 -2.85 0.94
CA CYS A 222 -18.34 -3.08 -0.50
C CYS A 222 -19.57 -3.94 -0.82
N ALA A 223 -20.13 -3.73 -2.01
CA ALA A 223 -21.16 -4.60 -2.56
C ALA A 223 -20.60 -5.94 -3.07
N ILE A 224 -19.30 -6.00 -3.41
CA ILE A 224 -18.56 -7.19 -3.81
C ILE A 224 -18.00 -7.92 -2.59
N GLU A 225 -17.71 -9.21 -2.72
CA GLU A 225 -16.98 -9.96 -1.71
C GLU A 225 -15.50 -9.52 -1.69
N VAL A 226 -14.97 -9.20 -0.52
CA VAL A 226 -13.55 -8.89 -0.34
C VAL A 226 -12.96 -9.79 0.73
N LYS A 227 -11.89 -10.51 0.42
CA LYS A 227 -11.21 -11.38 1.40
C LYS A 227 -9.70 -11.35 1.22
N GLU A 228 -8.98 -11.68 2.27
CA GLU A 228 -7.57 -12.03 2.18
C GLU A 228 -7.44 -13.35 1.41
N ALA A 229 -6.50 -13.38 0.47
CA ALA A 229 -6.30 -14.51 -0.42
C ALA A 229 -5.71 -15.72 0.32
N ALA A 230 -6.27 -16.90 0.06
CA ALA A 230 -5.71 -18.19 0.44
C ALA A 230 -5.31 -18.99 -0.82
N LYS A 231 -4.39 -19.93 -0.65
CA LYS A 231 -3.97 -20.82 -1.73
C LYS A 231 -5.16 -21.56 -2.33
N GLY A 232 -5.32 -21.46 -3.65
CA GLY A 232 -6.39 -22.13 -4.39
C GLY A 232 -7.69 -21.32 -4.50
N ASP A 233 -7.75 -20.12 -3.94
CA ASP A 233 -8.93 -19.25 -4.10
C ASP A 233 -9.18 -18.94 -5.58
N ARG A 234 -10.41 -19.14 -6.02
CA ARG A 234 -10.83 -18.77 -7.38
C ARG A 234 -11.03 -17.27 -7.52
N VAL A 235 -10.51 -16.73 -8.61
CA VAL A 235 -10.78 -15.34 -9.03
C VAL A 235 -12.08 -15.35 -9.81
N VAL A 236 -13.18 -14.93 -9.19
CA VAL A 236 -14.52 -14.96 -9.77
C VAL A 236 -15.13 -13.56 -9.84
N MET A 237 -16.10 -13.36 -10.70
CA MET A 237 -16.85 -12.10 -10.77
C MET A 237 -17.42 -11.71 -9.40
N GLY A 238 -17.36 -10.42 -9.07
CA GLY A 238 -17.85 -9.87 -7.80
C GLY A 238 -17.02 -10.19 -6.60
N ARG A 239 -15.75 -10.64 -6.78
CA ARG A 239 -14.81 -10.93 -5.69
C ARG A 239 -13.48 -10.22 -5.88
N ALA A 240 -12.97 -9.65 -4.80
CA ALA A 240 -11.62 -9.11 -4.69
C ALA A 240 -10.79 -9.93 -3.70
N LEU A 241 -9.60 -10.35 -4.11
CA LEU A 241 -8.65 -11.12 -3.32
C LEU A 241 -7.44 -10.24 -2.98
N ILE A 242 -7.17 -10.00 -1.71
CA ILE A 242 -6.05 -9.18 -1.23
C ILE A 242 -4.90 -10.12 -0.82
N ALA A 243 -3.71 -9.86 -1.34
CA ALA A 243 -2.51 -10.61 -0.98
C ALA A 243 -2.22 -10.54 0.52
N PRO A 244 -1.95 -11.66 1.21
CA PRO A 244 -1.58 -11.64 2.61
C PRO A 244 -0.21 -10.99 2.82
N GLY A 245 -0.07 -10.20 3.89
CA GLY A 245 1.21 -9.65 4.31
C GLY A 245 2.23 -10.75 4.59
N GLY A 246 3.52 -10.48 4.33
CA GLY A 246 4.58 -11.46 4.55
C GLY A 246 4.63 -12.62 3.53
N LYS A 247 3.76 -12.65 2.52
CA LYS A 247 3.74 -13.64 1.44
C LYS A 247 3.57 -12.96 0.08
N HIS A 248 3.90 -13.66 -1.01
CA HIS A 248 3.56 -13.22 -2.36
C HIS A 248 2.29 -13.93 -2.85
N MET A 249 1.47 -13.21 -3.59
CA MET A 249 0.32 -13.77 -4.30
C MET A 249 0.63 -13.82 -5.79
N VAL A 250 0.37 -14.96 -6.41
CA VAL A 250 0.55 -15.19 -7.85
C VAL A 250 -0.74 -15.70 -8.45
N LEU A 251 -1.06 -15.23 -9.66
CA LEU A 251 -2.16 -15.74 -10.45
C LEU A 251 -1.74 -17.02 -11.17
N LYS A 252 -2.60 -18.02 -11.16
CA LYS A 252 -2.49 -19.25 -11.94
C LYS A 252 -3.73 -19.49 -12.78
N ARG A 253 -3.58 -20.22 -13.88
CA ARG A 253 -4.65 -20.59 -14.77
C ARG A 253 -4.77 -22.11 -14.88
N SER A 254 -6.00 -22.61 -14.83
CA SER A 254 -6.33 -24.00 -15.16
C SER A 254 -7.53 -24.02 -16.10
N GLY A 255 -7.30 -24.40 -17.35
CA GLY A 255 -8.32 -24.31 -18.40
C GLY A 255 -8.78 -22.86 -18.62
N ALA A 256 -10.08 -22.62 -18.48
CA ALA A 256 -10.69 -21.27 -18.58
C ALA A 256 -10.70 -20.51 -17.25
N GLN A 257 -10.34 -21.14 -16.14
CA GLN A 257 -10.48 -20.60 -14.78
C GLN A 257 -9.18 -20.05 -14.24
N TYR A 258 -9.27 -19.00 -13.40
CA TYR A 258 -8.15 -18.40 -12.71
C TYR A 258 -8.22 -18.62 -11.22
N PHE A 259 -7.05 -18.85 -10.62
CA PHE A 259 -6.86 -19.10 -9.20
C PHE A 259 -5.68 -18.28 -8.69
N VAL A 260 -5.64 -18.01 -7.42
CA VAL A 260 -4.43 -17.49 -6.77
C VAL A 260 -3.68 -18.59 -6.02
N ASP A 261 -2.37 -18.42 -6.00
CA ASP A 261 -1.49 -19.17 -5.09
C ASP A 261 -0.79 -18.18 -4.17
N VAL A 262 -0.61 -18.58 -2.92
CA VAL A 262 0.10 -17.79 -1.91
C VAL A 262 1.42 -18.51 -1.64
N ILE A 263 2.52 -17.84 -1.97
CA ILE A 263 3.86 -18.44 -1.93
C ILE A 263 4.79 -17.63 -1.04
N ASP A 264 5.78 -18.32 -0.50
CA ASP A 264 6.88 -17.68 0.19
C ASP A 264 7.98 -17.27 -0.81
N GLY A 265 8.92 -16.45 -0.37
CA GLY A 265 10.05 -15.98 -1.16
C GLY A 265 10.72 -14.77 -0.51
N PRO A 266 11.86 -14.33 -1.06
CA PRO A 266 12.51 -13.10 -0.62
C PRO A 266 11.67 -11.87 -0.99
N PRO A 267 11.82 -10.72 -0.29
CA PRO A 267 11.22 -9.46 -0.72
C PRO A 267 11.66 -9.10 -2.14
N VAL A 268 10.70 -8.77 -3.01
CA VAL A 268 10.94 -8.28 -4.37
C VAL A 268 10.67 -6.78 -4.40
N SER A 269 11.57 -6.00 -4.99
CA SER A 269 11.53 -4.53 -4.91
C SER A 269 11.41 -4.01 -3.47
N ARG A 270 11.95 -4.75 -2.50
CA ARG A 270 11.89 -4.54 -1.03
C ARG A 270 10.53 -4.83 -0.40
N HIS A 271 9.57 -5.38 -1.13
CA HIS A 271 8.22 -5.62 -0.63
C HIS A 271 7.84 -7.10 -0.66
N LYS A 272 7.06 -7.50 0.34
CA LYS A 272 6.43 -8.80 0.45
C LYS A 272 5.09 -8.65 1.19
N PRO A 273 3.95 -8.64 0.46
CA PRO A 273 3.80 -8.94 -0.99
C PRO A 273 4.42 -7.89 -1.92
N SER A 274 4.76 -8.30 -3.15
CA SER A 274 5.24 -7.41 -4.21
C SER A 274 4.23 -7.32 -5.35
N VAL A 275 4.00 -6.10 -5.83
CA VAL A 275 3.17 -5.81 -6.99
C VAL A 275 3.80 -6.37 -8.27
N ASN A 276 5.13 -6.29 -8.41
CA ASN A 276 5.84 -6.86 -9.56
C ASN A 276 5.63 -8.38 -9.68
N VAL A 277 5.60 -9.11 -8.56
CA VAL A 277 5.36 -10.56 -8.55
C VAL A 277 3.92 -10.87 -9.02
N LEU A 278 2.93 -10.14 -8.50
CA LEU A 278 1.55 -10.31 -8.92
C LEU A 278 1.39 -10.00 -10.42
N PHE A 279 1.82 -8.83 -10.86
CA PHE A 279 1.64 -8.38 -12.24
C PHE A 279 2.34 -9.29 -13.26
N ARG A 280 3.56 -9.75 -12.96
CA ARG A 280 4.25 -10.76 -13.78
C ARG A 280 3.43 -12.05 -13.88
N SER A 281 2.89 -12.55 -12.77
CA SER A 281 2.06 -13.75 -12.79
C SER A 281 0.77 -13.56 -13.60
N VAL A 282 0.19 -12.37 -13.56
CA VAL A 282 -0.98 -11.98 -14.36
C VAL A 282 -0.63 -11.90 -15.85
N ALA A 283 0.48 -11.28 -16.20
CA ALA A 283 0.98 -11.25 -17.59
C ALA A 283 1.14 -12.67 -18.15
N GLN A 284 1.74 -13.58 -17.37
CA GLN A 284 1.98 -14.97 -17.76
C GLN A 284 0.72 -15.82 -17.86
N SER A 285 -0.27 -15.59 -16.98
CA SER A 285 -1.45 -16.46 -16.85
C SER A 285 -2.68 -15.94 -17.59
N ALA A 286 -2.87 -14.61 -17.65
CA ALA A 286 -4.07 -14.00 -18.22
C ALA A 286 -3.79 -13.22 -19.51
N GLY A 287 -2.62 -12.64 -19.69
CA GLY A 287 -2.26 -11.88 -20.89
C GLY A 287 -3.32 -10.84 -21.26
N LYS A 288 -3.85 -10.89 -22.46
CA LYS A 288 -4.88 -9.97 -22.98
C LYS A 288 -6.20 -9.97 -22.20
N ASN A 289 -6.45 -10.99 -21.37
CA ASN A 289 -7.66 -11.07 -20.54
C ASN A 289 -7.53 -10.31 -19.22
N ALA A 290 -6.46 -9.52 -19.03
CA ALA A 290 -6.20 -8.77 -17.81
C ALA A 290 -6.26 -7.26 -18.01
N LEU A 291 -6.70 -6.57 -16.97
CA LEU A 291 -6.53 -5.14 -16.75
C LEU A 291 -5.58 -4.95 -15.58
N GLY A 292 -4.41 -4.35 -15.83
CA GLY A 292 -3.48 -3.91 -14.78
C GLY A 292 -3.79 -2.50 -14.34
N ILE A 293 -3.88 -2.27 -13.03
CA ILE A 293 -4.07 -0.95 -12.44
C ILE A 293 -2.97 -0.72 -11.42
N ILE A 294 -2.21 0.37 -11.57
CA ILE A 294 -1.23 0.81 -10.60
C ILE A 294 -1.68 2.13 -9.98
N MET A 295 -1.77 2.17 -8.65
CA MET A 295 -2.29 3.33 -7.93
C MET A 295 -1.23 3.92 -7.00
N THR A 296 -1.64 4.92 -6.24
CA THR A 296 -0.81 5.67 -5.31
C THR A 296 0.14 4.78 -4.50
N GLY A 297 1.38 5.21 -4.38
CA GLY A 297 2.42 4.51 -3.63
C GLY A 297 3.80 5.06 -3.92
N MET A 298 4.73 4.86 -2.98
CA MET A 298 6.12 5.24 -3.14
C MET A 298 6.92 4.13 -3.82
N GLY A 299 7.97 4.53 -4.53
CA GLY A 299 8.91 3.59 -5.17
C GLY A 299 8.48 3.20 -6.57
N ASP A 300 8.93 2.02 -7.00
CA ASP A 300 8.80 1.51 -8.37
C ASP A 300 8.29 0.07 -8.43
N ASP A 301 7.91 -0.52 -7.27
CA ASP A 301 7.32 -1.86 -7.29
C ASP A 301 6.02 -1.85 -8.09
N GLY A 302 5.88 -2.80 -8.99
CA GLY A 302 4.80 -2.87 -9.96
C GLY A 302 5.11 -2.23 -11.31
N ALA A 303 6.10 -1.35 -11.43
CA ALA A 303 6.39 -0.68 -12.69
C ALA A 303 6.89 -1.65 -13.77
N GLN A 304 7.79 -2.56 -13.41
CA GLN A 304 8.28 -3.59 -14.33
C GLN A 304 7.20 -4.61 -14.67
N GLY A 305 6.44 -5.08 -13.67
CA GLY A 305 5.32 -5.99 -13.89
C GLY A 305 4.21 -5.39 -14.75
N MET A 306 3.95 -4.08 -14.61
CA MET A 306 3.03 -3.32 -15.46
C MET A 306 3.50 -3.29 -16.92
N LYS A 307 4.80 -3.09 -17.13
CA LYS A 307 5.41 -3.17 -18.46
C LYS A 307 5.27 -4.56 -19.06
N GLU A 308 5.49 -5.61 -18.29
CA GLU A 308 5.28 -6.99 -18.74
C GLU A 308 3.81 -7.27 -19.11
N MET A 309 2.85 -6.77 -18.32
CA MET A 309 1.42 -6.86 -18.68
C MET A 309 1.11 -6.12 -19.98
N HIS A 310 1.61 -4.90 -20.13
CA HIS A 310 1.43 -4.11 -21.35
C HIS A 310 1.98 -4.84 -22.59
N ASP A 311 3.19 -5.40 -22.49
CA ASP A 311 3.88 -6.04 -23.62
C ASP A 311 3.21 -7.34 -24.10
N VAL A 312 2.46 -8.02 -23.23
CA VAL A 312 1.63 -9.17 -23.62
C VAL A 312 0.23 -8.77 -24.10
N GLY A 313 -0.05 -7.46 -24.20
CA GLY A 313 -1.29 -6.90 -24.72
C GLY A 313 -2.43 -6.81 -23.69
N ALA A 314 -2.15 -6.87 -22.41
CA ALA A 314 -3.11 -6.52 -21.37
C ALA A 314 -3.42 -5.01 -21.41
N SER A 315 -4.63 -4.63 -21.00
CA SER A 315 -4.95 -3.22 -20.74
C SER A 315 -4.24 -2.77 -19.48
N THR A 316 -3.64 -1.56 -19.50
CA THR A 316 -2.87 -1.04 -18.37
C THR A 316 -3.23 0.41 -18.05
N VAL A 317 -3.52 0.68 -16.79
CA VAL A 317 -4.00 1.99 -16.30
C VAL A 317 -3.22 2.41 -15.08
N ALA A 318 -2.81 3.67 -15.03
CA ALA A 318 -2.20 4.27 -13.85
C ALA A 318 -3.13 5.32 -13.23
N GLN A 319 -3.09 5.45 -11.91
CA GLN A 319 -3.69 6.59 -11.24
C GLN A 319 -2.90 7.86 -11.61
N ASP A 320 -3.61 8.94 -11.95
CA ASP A 320 -2.99 10.20 -12.34
C ASP A 320 -2.29 10.90 -11.15
N GLU A 321 -1.39 11.81 -11.47
CA GLU A 321 -0.64 12.56 -10.46
C GLU A 321 -1.56 13.40 -9.58
N ARG A 322 -2.64 13.93 -10.13
CA ARG A 322 -3.58 14.80 -9.38
C ARG A 322 -4.32 14.05 -8.30
N SER A 323 -4.66 12.79 -8.48
CA SER A 323 -5.40 12.00 -7.51
C SER A 323 -4.54 11.12 -6.62
N CYS A 324 -3.24 10.95 -6.89
CA CYS A 324 -2.32 10.22 -6.03
C CYS A 324 -2.01 10.96 -4.72
N VAL A 325 -2.01 10.26 -3.59
CA VAL A 325 -1.41 10.73 -2.33
C VAL A 325 0.11 10.81 -2.47
N VAL A 326 0.70 9.77 -3.09
CA VAL A 326 2.12 9.72 -3.48
C VAL A 326 2.21 9.22 -4.92
N TYR A 327 2.66 10.08 -5.85
CA TYR A 327 2.84 9.73 -7.25
C TYR A 327 4.25 9.16 -7.50
N GLY A 328 4.48 7.94 -7.00
CA GLY A 328 5.74 7.20 -7.17
C GLY A 328 5.56 5.99 -8.07
N MET A 329 4.89 4.95 -7.60
CA MET A 329 4.63 3.72 -8.36
C MET A 329 3.96 3.99 -9.73
N PRO A 330 2.90 4.81 -9.83
CA PRO A 330 2.32 5.16 -11.12
C PRO A 330 3.29 5.89 -12.04
N LYS A 331 4.07 6.83 -11.51
CA LYS A 331 5.08 7.58 -12.26
C LYS A 331 6.12 6.68 -12.90
N GLU A 332 6.67 5.74 -12.13
CA GLU A 332 7.70 4.83 -12.66
C GLU A 332 7.11 3.87 -13.69
N ALA A 333 5.87 3.41 -13.54
CA ALA A 333 5.18 2.61 -14.54
C ALA A 333 4.94 3.37 -15.86
N VAL A 334 4.51 4.64 -15.79
CA VAL A 334 4.36 5.53 -16.96
C VAL A 334 5.72 5.74 -17.64
N LYS A 335 6.74 6.03 -16.86
CA LYS A 335 8.11 6.28 -17.37
C LYS A 335 8.70 5.07 -18.10
N LEU A 336 8.39 3.85 -17.66
CA LEU A 336 8.81 2.61 -18.33
C LEU A 336 7.98 2.29 -19.59
N GLY A 337 6.94 3.07 -19.91
CA GLY A 337 6.04 2.80 -21.04
C GLY A 337 5.16 1.58 -20.82
N GLY A 338 4.85 1.25 -19.57
CA GLY A 338 3.98 0.13 -19.18
C GLY A 338 2.51 0.51 -19.04
N VAL A 339 2.11 1.74 -19.39
CA VAL A 339 0.77 2.29 -19.11
C VAL A 339 0.12 2.80 -20.39
N ASN A 340 -1.09 2.30 -20.72
CA ASN A 340 -1.86 2.79 -21.85
C ASN A 340 -2.47 4.18 -21.57
N LYS A 341 -2.95 4.42 -20.35
CA LYS A 341 -3.55 5.71 -19.96
C LYS A 341 -3.46 5.95 -18.47
N SER A 342 -3.40 7.23 -18.09
CA SER A 342 -3.52 7.67 -16.70
C SER A 342 -4.89 8.32 -16.49
N ILE A 343 -5.58 7.94 -15.40
CA ILE A 343 -6.93 8.44 -15.06
C ILE A 343 -7.00 8.81 -13.58
N SER A 344 -7.99 9.63 -13.23
CA SER A 344 -8.23 9.99 -11.83
C SER A 344 -8.73 8.79 -11.01
N LEU A 345 -8.51 8.85 -9.69
CA LEU A 345 -9.00 7.85 -8.76
C LEU A 345 -10.51 7.60 -8.91
N ASP A 346 -11.30 8.67 -9.12
CA ASP A 346 -12.75 8.59 -9.27
C ASP A 346 -13.21 7.87 -10.55
N ALA A 347 -12.37 7.87 -11.59
CA ALA A 347 -12.67 7.18 -12.83
C ALA A 347 -12.32 5.67 -12.77
N MET A 348 -11.57 5.20 -11.76
CA MET A 348 -11.08 3.81 -11.70
C MET A 348 -12.22 2.78 -11.66
N ALA A 349 -13.26 3.01 -10.83
CA ALA A 349 -14.37 2.08 -10.73
C ALA A 349 -15.13 1.95 -12.08
N THR A 350 -15.35 3.06 -12.76
CA THR A 350 -15.96 3.07 -14.12
C THR A 350 -15.08 2.34 -15.13
N GLU A 351 -13.76 2.51 -15.04
CA GLU A 351 -12.82 1.80 -15.91
C GLU A 351 -12.89 0.27 -15.74
N ILE A 352 -12.93 -0.19 -14.47
CA ILE A 352 -13.09 -1.62 -14.15
C ILE A 352 -14.42 -2.16 -14.71
N GLN A 353 -15.51 -1.40 -14.58
CA GLN A 353 -16.83 -1.79 -15.11
C GLN A 353 -16.83 -1.85 -16.63
N ASN A 354 -16.30 -0.83 -17.31
CA ASN A 354 -16.19 -0.79 -18.77
C ASN A 354 -15.35 -1.93 -19.31
N TYR A 355 -14.21 -2.23 -18.65
CA TYR A 355 -13.38 -3.38 -18.99
C TYR A 355 -14.17 -4.69 -18.89
N GLY A 356 -14.99 -4.86 -17.85
CA GLY A 356 -15.89 -6.01 -17.70
C GLY A 356 -16.95 -6.13 -18.80
N ALA A 357 -17.47 -5.01 -19.31
CA ALA A 357 -18.56 -4.95 -20.28
C ALA A 357 -18.11 -5.16 -21.74
N MET A 358 -16.85 -4.90 -22.08
CA MET A 358 -16.34 -4.85 -23.48
C MET A 358 -16.46 -6.14 -24.31
N HIS A 359 -17.02 -7.24 -23.78
CA HIS A 359 -17.20 -8.49 -24.53
C HIS A 359 -18.36 -9.34 -23.97
N ARG A 360 -19.47 -8.72 -23.62
CA ARG A 360 -20.76 -9.41 -23.49
C ARG A 360 -21.50 -9.42 -24.80
#